data_a49335b86d1cbc06885d1d9718ed3897
#
_entry.id   a49335b86d1cbc06885d1d9718ed3897
#
_cell.length_a   1.000
_cell.length_b   1.000
_cell.length_c   1.000
_cell.angle_alpha   90.00
_cell.angle_beta   90.00
_cell.angle_gamma   90.00
#
_symmetry.space_group_name_H-M   'P 1'
#
loop_
_entity.id
_entity.type
_entity.pdbx_description
1 polymer ?
#
loop_
_entity_poly.entity_id
_entity_poly.type
_entity_poly.pdbx_seq_one_letter_code
_entity_poly.pdbx_strand_id
1 'polypeptide(L)'
;MTETAYIKLVEQSKQQTITLDELKNWLRYYQEITAKTGRQVGCNYSSMAFPYEIDDTPSDSRSWFTLTSSHDRYNAIIMGVAAEKITGDQQSGKLQSAIHITLPPASTFGDKGKANEFSKFLAKQLEGELHLFNGRVMFFYKRR
;
A
#
# COMPACT_ATOMS: atom_id res chain seq x y z
N MET A 1 9.92 2.58 17.57
CA MET A 1 9.97 1.37 16.72
C MET A 1 9.19 1.58 15.44
N THR A 2 9.77 1.17 14.33
CA THR A 2 9.05 1.18 13.06
C THR A 2 8.22 -0.10 12.93
N GLU A 3 7.00 0.04 12.40
CA GLU A 3 6.14 -1.09 12.12
C GLU A 3 5.96 -1.19 10.61
N THR A 4 5.96 -2.41 10.09
CA THR A 4 5.79 -2.64 8.66
C THR A 4 4.75 -3.71 8.41
N ALA A 5 3.80 -3.38 7.52
CA ALA A 5 2.92 -4.35 6.91
C ALA A 5 3.39 -4.59 5.48
N TYR A 6 3.07 -5.73 4.90
CA TYR A 6 3.47 -5.97 3.51
C TYR A 6 2.46 -6.84 2.79
N ILE A 7 2.43 -6.67 1.48
CA ILE A 7 1.56 -7.42 0.58
C ILE A 7 2.46 -8.19 -0.36
N LYS A 8 2.38 -9.51 -0.31
CA LYS A 8 3.11 -10.37 -1.24
C LYS A 8 2.24 -10.63 -2.46
N LEU A 9 2.79 -10.36 -3.63
CA LEU A 9 2.14 -10.73 -4.88
C LEU A 9 2.55 -12.16 -5.20
N VAL A 10 1.59 -13.06 -5.12
CA VAL A 10 1.82 -14.49 -5.29
C VAL A 10 1.36 -14.94 -6.65
N GLU A 11 1.57 -16.21 -6.98
CA GLU A 11 1.21 -16.75 -8.29
C GLU A 11 -0.27 -16.55 -8.60
N GLN A 12 -1.14 -16.66 -7.59
CA GLN A 12 -2.58 -16.49 -7.74
C GLN A 12 -3.02 -15.02 -7.80
N SER A 13 -2.12 -14.09 -7.55
CA SER A 13 -2.44 -12.66 -7.61
C SER A 13 -2.67 -12.22 -9.05
N LYS A 14 -3.36 -11.08 -9.22
CA LYS A 14 -3.60 -10.53 -10.56
C LYS A 14 -2.31 -10.27 -11.32
N GLN A 15 -1.26 -9.89 -10.61
CA GLN A 15 0.05 -9.69 -11.19
C GLN A 15 1.08 -10.08 -10.14
N GLN A 16 2.24 -10.53 -10.58
CA GLN A 16 3.30 -10.98 -9.67
C GLN A 16 4.35 -9.91 -9.43
N THR A 17 4.35 -8.87 -10.26
CA THR A 17 5.27 -7.73 -10.11
C THR A 17 4.49 -6.44 -10.19
N ILE A 18 5.03 -5.41 -9.55
CA ILE A 18 4.44 -4.08 -9.57
C ILE A 18 5.57 -3.05 -9.55
N THR A 19 5.35 -1.93 -10.25
CA THR A 19 6.29 -0.82 -10.22
C THR A 19 5.82 0.20 -9.20
N LEU A 20 6.73 1.09 -8.82
CA LEU A 20 6.41 2.17 -7.91
C LEU A 20 5.33 3.09 -8.49
N ASP A 21 5.41 3.36 -9.80
CA ASP A 21 4.41 4.17 -10.50
C ASP A 21 3.04 3.52 -10.48
N GLU A 22 2.97 2.21 -10.67
CA GLU A 22 1.70 1.48 -10.59
C GLU A 22 1.11 1.58 -9.18
N LEU A 23 1.94 1.48 -8.16
CA LEU A 23 1.50 1.62 -6.77
C LEU A 23 0.93 3.02 -6.52
N LYS A 24 1.61 4.06 -6.99
CA LYS A 24 1.11 5.44 -6.88
C LYS A 24 -0.22 5.60 -7.61
N ASN A 25 -0.37 4.98 -8.77
CA ASN A 25 -1.61 5.04 -9.54
C ASN A 25 -2.77 4.40 -8.79
N TRP A 26 -2.54 3.30 -8.07
CA TRP A 26 -3.57 2.70 -7.23
C TRP A 26 -4.02 3.63 -6.11
N LEU A 27 -3.09 4.36 -5.50
CA LEU A 27 -3.43 5.33 -4.48
C LEU A 27 -4.21 6.51 -5.05
N ARG A 28 -3.87 6.96 -6.26
CA ARG A 28 -4.63 8.01 -6.94
C ARG A 28 -6.05 7.54 -7.27
N TYR A 29 -6.19 6.28 -7.66
CA TYR A 29 -7.49 5.68 -7.87
C TYR A 29 -8.31 5.67 -6.57
N TYR A 30 -7.69 5.34 -5.44
CA TYR A 30 -8.34 5.40 -4.14
C TYR A 30 -8.84 6.81 -3.83
N GLN A 31 -8.02 7.83 -4.10
CA GLN A 31 -8.43 9.22 -3.93
C GLN A 31 -9.66 9.55 -4.80
N GLU A 32 -9.66 9.07 -6.02
CA GLU A 32 -10.73 9.33 -6.98
C GLU A 32 -12.07 8.73 -6.53
N ILE A 33 -12.07 7.47 -6.12
CA ILE A 33 -13.31 6.81 -5.69
C ILE A 33 -13.85 7.39 -4.38
N THR A 34 -12.97 7.78 -3.45
CA THR A 34 -13.40 8.42 -2.21
C THR A 34 -13.88 9.85 -2.43
N ALA A 35 -13.32 10.56 -3.42
CA ALA A 35 -13.81 11.89 -3.80
C ALA A 35 -15.23 11.81 -4.35
N LYS A 36 -15.53 10.80 -5.16
CA LYS A 36 -16.89 10.58 -5.67
C LYS A 36 -17.88 10.31 -4.54
N THR A 37 -17.50 9.48 -3.58
CA THR A 37 -18.33 9.20 -2.41
C THR A 37 -18.61 10.48 -1.62
N GLY A 38 -17.56 11.29 -1.40
CA GLY A 38 -17.70 12.54 -0.68
C GLY A 38 -18.66 13.51 -1.34
N ARG A 39 -18.61 13.61 -2.67
CA ARG A 39 -19.56 14.45 -3.41
C ARG A 39 -21.00 13.96 -3.28
N GLN A 40 -21.20 12.65 -3.29
CA GLN A 40 -22.53 12.04 -3.17
C GLN A 40 -23.16 12.29 -1.80
N VAL A 41 -22.37 12.29 -0.74
CA VAL A 41 -22.88 12.49 0.62
C VAL A 41 -22.78 13.95 1.08
N GLY A 42 -22.24 14.85 0.25
CA GLY A 42 -22.20 16.28 0.53
C GLY A 42 -21.28 16.70 1.65
N CYS A 43 -20.19 15.97 1.87
CA CYS A 43 -19.22 16.29 2.91
C CYS A 43 -17.79 16.18 2.39
N ASN A 44 -16.79 16.57 3.21
CA ASN A 44 -15.38 16.50 2.85
C ASN A 44 -14.81 15.11 3.07
N TYR A 45 -15.54 14.08 2.66
CA TYR A 45 -15.12 12.70 2.85
C TYR A 45 -13.79 12.40 2.18
N SER A 46 -13.56 12.97 1.00
CA SER A 46 -12.33 12.71 0.25
C SER A 46 -11.08 13.15 1.01
N SER A 47 -11.12 14.33 1.66
CA SER A 47 -9.97 14.80 2.43
C SER A 47 -9.77 14.00 3.73
N MET A 48 -10.84 13.43 4.27
CA MET A 48 -10.75 12.55 5.44
C MET A 48 -10.28 11.15 5.07
N ALA A 49 -10.70 10.66 3.90
CA ALA A 49 -10.34 9.31 3.45
C ALA A 49 -8.88 9.21 3.03
N PHE A 50 -8.35 10.28 2.42
CA PHE A 50 -6.96 10.31 1.98
C PHE A 50 -6.33 11.66 2.37
N PRO A 51 -5.95 11.81 3.65
CA PRO A 51 -5.40 13.09 4.15
C PRO A 51 -3.91 13.27 3.84
N TYR A 52 -3.40 12.63 2.80
CA TYR A 52 -1.98 12.63 2.48
C TYR A 52 -1.71 13.19 1.10
N GLU A 53 -0.49 13.69 0.92
CA GLU A 53 0.05 14.02 -0.38
C GLU A 53 1.08 12.96 -0.76
N ILE A 54 1.02 12.52 -2.01
CA ILE A 54 1.98 11.56 -2.54
C ILE A 54 3.23 12.32 -2.96
N ASP A 55 4.37 11.90 -2.45
CA ASP A 55 5.66 12.49 -2.84
C ASP A 55 6.00 11.99 -4.24
N ASP A 56 5.88 12.89 -5.22
CA ASP A 56 6.16 12.59 -6.62
C ASP A 56 7.59 12.94 -7.03
N THR A 57 8.49 13.15 -6.06
CA THR A 57 9.88 13.45 -6.38
C THR A 57 10.45 12.31 -7.22
N PRO A 58 10.84 12.57 -8.49
CA PRO A 58 11.40 11.51 -9.31
C PRO A 58 12.73 11.06 -8.73
N SER A 59 12.86 9.77 -8.56
CA SER A 59 14.10 9.19 -8.08
C SER A 59 14.27 7.82 -8.70
N ASP A 60 15.17 7.72 -9.64
CA ASP A 60 15.48 6.48 -10.33
C ASP A 60 16.13 5.45 -9.40
N SER A 61 16.64 5.90 -8.26
CA SER A 61 17.33 5.04 -7.31
C SER A 61 16.47 4.62 -6.13
N ARG A 62 15.27 5.15 -5.99
CA ARG A 62 14.40 4.80 -4.86
C ARG A 62 13.39 3.74 -5.22
N SER A 63 13.22 2.80 -4.29
CA SER A 63 12.13 1.81 -4.38
C SER A 63 10.98 2.13 -3.44
N TRP A 64 10.94 3.35 -2.91
CA TRP A 64 9.93 3.78 -1.92
C TRP A 64 9.57 5.25 -2.11
N PHE A 65 8.41 5.63 -1.59
CA PHE A 65 7.98 7.03 -1.53
C PHE A 65 7.24 7.27 -0.21
N THR A 66 7.02 8.54 0.11
CA THR A 66 6.38 8.93 1.36
C THR A 66 5.03 9.56 1.09
N LEU A 67 4.05 9.21 1.90
CA LEU A 67 2.78 9.91 2.00
C LEU A 67 2.90 10.85 3.21
N THR A 68 2.72 12.15 2.99
CA THR A 68 2.85 13.14 4.05
C THR A 68 1.54 13.88 4.27
N SER A 69 1.30 14.30 5.50
CA SER A 69 0.09 15.02 5.85
C SER A 69 0.41 16.26 6.67
N SER A 70 -0.33 17.32 6.44
CA SER A 70 -0.28 18.53 7.28
C SER A 70 -1.40 18.55 8.32
N HIS A 71 -2.22 17.51 8.35
CA HIS A 71 -3.33 17.42 9.30
C HIS A 71 -2.85 16.96 10.66
N ASP A 72 -3.42 17.49 11.73
CA ASP A 72 -2.98 17.22 13.13
C ASP A 72 -2.98 15.75 13.51
N ARG A 73 -3.90 14.96 12.94
CA ARG A 73 -4.08 13.55 13.31
C ARG A 73 -3.19 12.61 12.50
N TYR A 74 -2.52 13.12 11.49
CA TYR A 74 -1.74 12.31 10.56
C TYR A 74 -0.37 12.94 10.38
N ASN A 75 0.60 12.13 10.04
CA ASN A 75 1.96 12.64 9.80
C ASN A 75 2.53 12.04 8.51
N ALA A 76 2.88 10.76 8.52
CA ALA A 76 3.53 10.16 7.36
C ALA A 76 3.38 8.64 7.33
N ILE A 77 3.32 8.10 6.12
CA ILE A 77 3.37 6.67 5.84
C ILE A 77 4.38 6.48 4.71
N ILE A 78 5.24 5.48 4.83
CA ILE A 78 6.21 5.14 3.79
C ILE A 78 5.71 3.91 3.05
N MET A 79 5.70 3.96 1.72
CA MET A 79 5.35 2.81 0.90
C MET A 79 6.46 2.51 -0.08
N GLY A 80 6.72 1.23 -0.31
CA GLY A 80 7.77 0.81 -1.21
C GLY A 80 7.47 -0.52 -1.87
N VAL A 81 8.28 -0.84 -2.87
CA VAL A 81 8.18 -2.10 -3.61
C VAL A 81 9.53 -2.79 -3.52
N ALA A 82 9.51 -4.04 -3.11
CA ALA A 82 10.69 -4.90 -3.13
C ALA A 82 10.45 -6.07 -4.06
N ALA A 83 11.43 -6.39 -4.88
CA ALA A 83 11.37 -7.56 -5.74
C ALA A 83 12.15 -8.69 -5.08
N GLU A 84 11.51 -9.83 -4.91
CA GLU A 84 12.13 -11.00 -4.32
C GLU A 84 12.14 -12.14 -5.33
N LYS A 85 13.26 -12.86 -5.39
CA LYS A 85 13.33 -14.08 -6.18
C LYS A 85 12.57 -15.18 -5.43
N ILE A 86 11.73 -15.89 -6.16
CA ILE A 86 11.08 -17.06 -5.59
C ILE A 86 12.15 -18.13 -5.35
N THR A 87 12.35 -18.47 -4.09
CA THR A 87 13.26 -19.52 -3.71
C THR A 87 12.53 -20.86 -3.76
N GLY A 88 12.28 -21.32 -4.95
CA GLY A 88 11.73 -22.67 -5.13
C GLY A 88 12.60 -23.39 -6.12
N ASP A 89 12.74 -24.66 -5.97
CA ASP A 89 13.69 -25.49 -6.68
C ASP A 89 13.69 -25.35 -8.17
N GLN A 90 12.54 -25.03 -8.75
CA GLN A 90 12.39 -25.09 -10.19
C GLN A 90 11.89 -23.79 -10.79
N GLN A 91 11.79 -22.78 -9.96
CA GLN A 91 11.26 -21.49 -10.37
C GLN A 91 12.35 -20.41 -10.34
N SER A 92 13.58 -20.85 -10.42
CA SER A 92 14.71 -19.93 -10.38
C SER A 92 14.61 -18.90 -11.50
N GLY A 93 14.66 -17.63 -11.15
CA GLY A 93 14.55 -16.54 -12.09
C GLY A 93 13.22 -15.82 -12.13
N LYS A 94 12.16 -16.36 -11.54
CA LYS A 94 10.91 -15.63 -11.41
C LYS A 94 11.01 -14.64 -10.26
N LEU A 95 10.60 -13.40 -10.51
CA LEU A 95 10.55 -12.37 -9.50
C LEU A 95 9.12 -12.15 -9.04
N GLN A 96 8.95 -12.00 -7.75
CA GLN A 96 7.68 -11.55 -7.16
C GLN A 96 7.92 -10.26 -6.42
N SER A 97 7.00 -9.33 -6.55
CA SER A 97 7.07 -8.08 -5.82
C SER A 97 6.35 -8.20 -4.49
N ALA A 98 6.84 -7.46 -3.52
CA ALA A 98 6.14 -7.24 -2.26
C ALA A 98 6.00 -5.74 -2.07
N ILE A 99 4.81 -5.30 -1.65
CA ILE A 99 4.56 -3.91 -1.31
C ILE A 99 4.77 -3.77 0.19
N HIS A 100 5.61 -2.84 0.60
CA HIS A 100 5.88 -2.56 2.01
C HIS A 100 5.20 -1.27 2.41
N ILE A 101 4.45 -1.32 3.53
CA ILE A 101 3.81 -0.16 4.12
C ILE A 101 4.42 0.01 5.50
N THR A 102 5.21 1.07 5.68
CA THR A 102 6.00 1.27 6.90
C THR A 102 5.53 2.52 7.63
N LEU A 103 5.36 2.38 8.94
CA LEU A 103 5.05 3.50 9.82
C LEU A 103 6.35 3.99 10.45
N PRO A 104 6.80 5.21 10.12
CA PRO A 104 8.01 5.75 10.73
C PRO A 104 7.79 6.04 12.23
N PRO A 105 8.86 6.26 13.00
CA PRO A 105 8.73 6.49 14.44
C PRO A 105 7.82 7.66 14.82
N ALA A 106 7.71 8.67 13.94
CA ALA A 106 6.86 9.84 14.17
C ALA A 106 5.41 9.63 13.76
N SER A 107 5.02 8.42 13.33
CA SER A 107 3.66 8.16 12.90
C SER A 107 2.68 8.20 14.06
N THR A 108 1.42 8.51 13.74
CA THR A 108 0.33 8.63 14.69
C THR A 108 -0.56 7.40 14.66
N PHE A 109 -1.49 7.29 15.60
CA PHE A 109 -2.52 6.25 15.56
C PHE A 109 -3.41 6.40 14.31
N GLY A 110 -3.65 7.64 13.88
CA GLY A 110 -4.36 7.91 12.63
C GLY A 110 -3.64 7.34 11.43
N ASP A 111 -2.31 7.50 11.39
CA ASP A 111 -1.48 6.93 10.33
C ASP A 111 -1.59 5.41 10.30
N LYS A 112 -1.57 4.77 11.46
CA LYS A 112 -1.70 3.31 11.54
C LYS A 112 -3.05 2.84 11.02
N GLY A 113 -4.13 3.54 11.37
CA GLY A 113 -5.47 3.23 10.86
C GLY A 113 -5.55 3.37 9.35
N LYS A 114 -4.99 4.45 8.81
CA LYS A 114 -4.98 4.68 7.37
C LYS A 114 -4.10 3.66 6.64
N ALA A 115 -2.95 3.33 7.22
CA ALA A 115 -2.08 2.30 6.65
C ALA A 115 -2.81 0.95 6.55
N ASN A 116 -3.58 0.59 7.57
CA ASN A 116 -4.41 -0.63 7.52
C ASN A 116 -5.44 -0.57 6.39
N GLU A 117 -6.13 0.56 6.24
CA GLU A 117 -7.11 0.74 5.17
C GLU A 117 -6.47 0.63 3.78
N PHE A 118 -5.35 1.31 3.58
CA PHE A 118 -4.64 1.28 2.29
C PHE A 118 -4.11 -0.12 1.99
N SER A 119 -3.58 -0.79 3.00
CA SER A 119 -3.06 -2.15 2.84
C SER A 119 -4.16 -3.11 2.38
N LYS A 120 -5.33 -3.05 3.01
CA LYS A 120 -6.46 -3.90 2.65
C LYS A 120 -6.98 -3.57 1.26
N PHE A 121 -7.07 -2.29 0.92
CA PHE A 121 -7.49 -1.86 -0.41
C PHE A 121 -6.55 -2.42 -1.50
N LEU A 122 -5.25 -2.22 -1.32
CA LEU A 122 -4.26 -2.67 -2.30
C LEU A 122 -4.24 -4.19 -2.42
N ALA A 123 -4.27 -4.89 -1.29
CA ALA A 123 -4.26 -6.35 -1.29
C ALA A 123 -5.49 -6.92 -2.00
N LYS A 124 -6.65 -6.30 -1.77
CA LYS A 124 -7.89 -6.72 -2.42
C LYS A 124 -7.85 -6.47 -3.93
N GLN A 125 -7.37 -5.30 -4.35
CA GLN A 125 -7.30 -4.95 -5.77
C GLN A 125 -6.33 -5.84 -6.53
N LEU A 126 -5.22 -6.20 -5.90
CA LEU A 126 -4.17 -7.01 -6.52
C LEU A 126 -4.32 -8.51 -6.23
N GLU A 127 -5.28 -8.88 -5.38
CA GLU A 127 -5.49 -10.25 -4.92
C GLU A 127 -4.21 -10.85 -4.34
N GLY A 128 -3.61 -10.11 -3.41
CA GLY A 128 -2.35 -10.49 -2.79
C GLY A 128 -2.51 -11.12 -1.42
N GLU A 129 -1.39 -11.45 -0.82
CA GLU A 129 -1.29 -11.97 0.54
C GLU A 129 -0.85 -10.83 1.45
N LEU A 130 -1.74 -10.39 2.33
CA LEU A 130 -1.50 -9.25 3.20
C LEU A 130 -1.03 -9.71 4.58
N HIS A 131 0.12 -9.19 5.00
CA HIS A 131 0.65 -9.38 6.35
C HIS A 131 0.51 -8.07 7.11
N LEU A 132 -0.37 -8.06 8.10
CA LEU A 132 -0.69 -6.85 8.88
C LEU A 132 0.34 -6.60 9.97
N PHE A 133 0.31 -5.39 10.54
CA PHE A 133 1.23 -4.98 11.61
C PHE A 133 1.16 -5.86 12.84
N ASN A 134 0.01 -6.46 13.10
CA ASN A 134 -0.21 -7.33 14.27
C ASN A 134 0.13 -8.79 14.00
N GLY A 135 0.71 -9.10 12.84
CA GLY A 135 1.08 -10.46 12.49
C GLY A 135 -0.02 -11.28 11.82
N ARG A 136 -1.22 -10.74 11.70
CA ARG A 136 -2.30 -11.44 11.00
C ARG A 136 -2.03 -11.47 9.51
N VAL A 137 -2.42 -12.58 8.87
CA VAL A 137 -2.27 -12.77 7.44
C VAL A 137 -3.65 -12.92 6.82
N MET A 138 -3.90 -12.16 5.76
CA MET A 138 -5.16 -12.21 5.02
C MET A 138 -4.87 -12.56 3.57
N PHE A 139 -5.65 -13.48 3.03
CA PHE A 139 -5.48 -13.95 1.66
C PHE A 139 -6.62 -13.42 0.80
N PHE A 140 -6.28 -12.63 -0.22
CA PHE A 140 -7.26 -12.03 -1.12
C PHE A 140 -7.29 -12.70 -2.49
N TYR A 141 -6.44 -13.70 -2.70
CA TYR A 141 -6.47 -14.51 -3.91
C TYR A 141 -7.31 -15.76 -3.70
N LYS A 142 -7.78 -16.31 -4.80
CA LYS A 142 -8.58 -17.54 -4.73
C LYS A 142 -7.69 -18.72 -4.42
N ARG A 143 -8.03 -19.45 -3.37
CA ARG A 143 -7.36 -20.70 -3.05
C ARG A 143 -8.00 -21.83 -3.85
N ARG A 144 -7.14 -22.68 -4.34
CA ARG A 144 -7.60 -23.92 -4.95
C ARG A 144 -7.49 -25.05 -3.96
#